data_fab1cbdc9411624a8e85e3d5a174eead
#
_entry.id   fab1cbdc9411624a8e85e3d5a174eead
#
_cell.length_a   1.000
_cell.length_b   1.000
_cell.length_c   1.000
_cell.angle_alpha   90.00
_cell.angle_beta   90.00
_cell.angle_gamma   90.00
#
_symmetry.space_group_name_H-M   'P 1'
#
loop_
_entity.id
_entity.type
_entity.pdbx_description
1 polymer ?
#
loop_
_entity_poly.entity_id
_entity_poly.type
_entity_poly.pdbx_seq_one_letter_code
_entity_poly.pdbx_strand_id
1 'polypeptide(L)'
;MKRQNVLMVVVCLGFVMQIGPRNVYAQSDPGPRGGDAGAGGYYSTLGAGEQDIFNQALDAFMEVDSVSGLVANEGGTGLGPTFNGNSCAQCHAQPAIGGSSPGLKSPQHPVPNPQVALATLDGATNRVPPFVTADGPVREARFVVTVTQRGFAPDGGVHGLFTITGRTDAPGCNLAQPDFATELGRHNVIFRIPTPLFGLGLVEGTSDATLRANLDSTRERRSRLGIRGQFNTNGNDGTITRFGWKAQNKSLLIFSGEAYNVEQGISNEVFPNERAALGCAFNPTPESLAGIADPGEATAGTGGAAATGPSDVVKFANFARLTAPPTPAAATQSSQSGAQLFEKVGCSLCHSPSLTTDKSHFTGMSNVTYNPYSDFAVHHMGWQLADRVTQGAAGPDEFRTAPLWGVGQRLFFLHDGRTADLLQAIRAHDGRESEAREVIRQFNALTPAQIQDLLNFLRSL
;
A
#
# COMPACT_ATOMS: atom_id res chain seq x y z
N MET A 1 96.21 -31.01 -13.51
CA MET A 1 95.35 -30.42 -12.51
C MET A 1 94.09 -29.95 -13.24
N LYS A 2 92.98 -30.73 -13.14
CA LYS A 2 91.65 -30.42 -13.75
C LYS A 2 90.77 -29.79 -12.67
N ARG A 3 90.32 -28.57 -12.91
CA ARG A 3 89.31 -27.92 -12.05
C ARG A 3 87.94 -28.39 -12.46
N GLN A 4 87.20 -29.01 -11.54
CA GLN A 4 85.74 -29.30 -11.67
C GLN A 4 84.92 -28.09 -11.27
N ASN A 5 84.10 -27.60 -12.19
CA ASN A 5 83.09 -26.61 -11.90
C ASN A 5 81.80 -27.32 -11.45
N VAL A 6 81.41 -27.07 -10.25
CA VAL A 6 80.09 -27.54 -9.71
C VAL A 6 79.02 -26.46 -10.05
N LEU A 7 78.06 -26.87 -10.86
CA LEU A 7 76.90 -26.01 -11.21
C LEU A 7 75.82 -26.26 -10.17
N MET A 8 75.48 -25.23 -9.39
CA MET A 8 74.42 -25.23 -8.39
C MET A 8 73.14 -24.83 -9.07
N VAL A 9 72.21 -25.77 -9.27
CA VAL A 9 70.87 -25.51 -9.80
C VAL A 9 69.93 -25.11 -8.63
N VAL A 10 69.52 -23.85 -8.58
CA VAL A 10 68.48 -23.36 -7.64
C VAL A 10 67.13 -23.61 -8.28
N VAL A 11 66.36 -24.54 -7.73
CA VAL A 11 64.95 -24.76 -8.10
C VAL A 11 64.06 -23.81 -7.30
N CYS A 12 63.56 -22.72 -7.92
CA CYS A 12 62.53 -21.90 -7.38
C CYS A 12 61.18 -22.61 -7.55
N LEU A 13 60.61 -23.17 -6.48
CA LEU A 13 59.22 -23.60 -6.41
C LEU A 13 58.31 -22.36 -6.38
N GLY A 14 57.78 -21.99 -7.53
CA GLY A 14 56.71 -21.01 -7.62
C GLY A 14 55.40 -21.57 -7.11
N PHE A 15 54.95 -21.10 -5.94
CA PHE A 15 53.59 -21.34 -5.46
C PHE A 15 52.63 -20.54 -6.33
N VAL A 16 52.01 -21.17 -7.33
CA VAL A 16 50.88 -20.60 -8.07
C VAL A 16 49.63 -20.70 -7.18
N MET A 17 49.29 -19.61 -6.50
CA MET A 17 47.99 -19.46 -5.85
C MET A 17 46.94 -19.50 -6.96
N GLN A 18 46.24 -20.61 -7.13
CA GLN A 18 45.05 -20.68 -7.95
C GLN A 18 43.96 -19.85 -7.26
N ILE A 19 43.80 -18.59 -7.69
CA ILE A 19 42.62 -17.81 -7.42
C ILE A 19 41.53 -18.40 -8.33
N GLY A 20 40.75 -19.34 -7.79
CA GLY A 20 39.55 -19.84 -8.47
C GLY A 20 38.63 -18.68 -8.82
N PRO A 21 37.81 -18.78 -9.88
CA PRO A 21 36.88 -17.73 -10.23
C PRO A 21 35.96 -17.47 -9.03
N ARG A 22 36.10 -16.31 -8.39
CA ARG A 22 35.07 -15.81 -7.48
C ARG A 22 33.86 -15.62 -8.36
N ASN A 23 32.86 -16.50 -8.23
CA ASN A 23 31.53 -16.25 -8.71
C ASN A 23 31.05 -14.97 -8.04
N VAL A 24 31.23 -13.87 -8.74
CA VAL A 24 30.59 -12.60 -8.38
C VAL A 24 29.12 -12.81 -8.73
N TYR A 25 28.36 -13.40 -7.81
CA TYR A 25 26.92 -13.39 -7.91
C TYR A 25 26.51 -11.92 -7.86
N ALA A 26 26.02 -11.41 -8.97
CA ALA A 26 25.39 -10.10 -8.98
C ALA A 26 24.20 -10.17 -8.03
N GLN A 27 24.18 -9.28 -7.04
CA GLN A 27 23.03 -9.17 -6.13
C GLN A 27 21.79 -8.91 -6.95
N SER A 28 20.73 -9.68 -6.71
CA SER A 28 19.45 -9.55 -7.40
C SER A 28 18.30 -9.74 -6.42
N ASP A 29 17.23 -9.01 -6.65
CA ASP A 29 16.00 -9.27 -5.94
C ASP A 29 15.55 -10.72 -6.21
N PRO A 30 15.34 -11.55 -5.17
CA PRO A 30 14.82 -12.91 -5.34
C PRO A 30 13.45 -12.98 -6.01
N GLY A 31 12.75 -11.85 -6.10
CA GLY A 31 11.37 -11.80 -6.54
C GLY A 31 10.35 -12.10 -5.41
N PRO A 32 9.06 -11.98 -5.70
CA PRO A 32 8.02 -12.22 -4.70
C PRO A 32 8.07 -13.67 -4.21
N ARG A 33 7.99 -13.83 -2.88
CA ARG A 33 8.00 -15.14 -2.22
C ARG A 33 6.77 -15.95 -2.65
N GLY A 34 7.00 -17.18 -3.11
CA GLY A 34 5.95 -18.14 -3.43
C GLY A 34 5.40 -18.87 -2.21
N GLY A 35 4.56 -19.88 -2.47
CA GLY A 35 3.89 -20.68 -1.44
C GLY A 35 2.62 -20.03 -0.91
N ASP A 36 2.19 -20.46 0.28
CA ASP A 36 1.00 -19.93 0.94
C ASP A 36 1.14 -18.42 1.16
N ALA A 37 0.04 -17.69 0.94
CA ALA A 37 -0.04 -16.27 1.23
C ALA A 37 0.23 -15.96 2.71
N GLY A 38 -0.25 -16.82 3.61
CA GLY A 38 -0.18 -16.61 5.06
C GLY A 38 -0.79 -15.28 5.51
N ALA A 39 -1.77 -14.78 4.76
CA ALA A 39 -2.39 -13.48 4.92
C ALA A 39 -3.86 -13.51 4.50
N GLY A 40 -4.64 -12.45 4.81
CA GLY A 40 -6.03 -12.31 4.42
C GLY A 40 -7.04 -12.94 5.40
N GLY A 41 -6.58 -13.64 6.43
CA GLY A 41 -7.40 -14.16 7.51
C GLY A 41 -7.44 -13.23 8.72
N TYR A 42 -8.29 -13.56 9.67
CA TYR A 42 -8.43 -12.84 10.94
C TYR A 42 -7.40 -13.29 11.99
N TYR A 43 -7.25 -12.50 13.05
CA TYR A 43 -6.42 -12.88 14.20
C TYR A 43 -6.95 -14.15 14.86
N SER A 44 -6.08 -15.12 15.09
CA SER A 44 -6.43 -16.41 15.71
C SER A 44 -6.95 -16.29 17.15
N THR A 45 -6.78 -15.15 17.78
CA THR A 45 -7.23 -14.87 19.15
C THR A 45 -8.67 -14.37 19.23
N LEU A 46 -9.31 -14.04 18.10
CA LEU A 46 -10.67 -13.51 18.09
C LEU A 46 -11.70 -14.55 18.54
N GLY A 47 -12.67 -14.11 19.34
CA GLY A 47 -13.83 -14.92 19.72
C GLY A 47 -14.76 -15.15 18.53
N ALA A 48 -15.69 -16.14 18.65
CA ALA A 48 -16.58 -16.52 17.56
C ALA A 48 -17.40 -15.34 17.00
N GLY A 49 -17.96 -14.48 17.86
CA GLY A 49 -18.70 -13.30 17.40
C GLY A 49 -17.85 -12.28 16.65
N GLU A 50 -16.56 -12.14 17.02
CA GLU A 50 -15.63 -11.25 16.29
C GLU A 50 -15.20 -11.86 14.95
N GLN A 51 -15.11 -13.21 14.86
CA GLN A 51 -14.88 -13.92 13.61
C GLN A 51 -16.08 -13.78 12.67
N ASP A 52 -17.30 -13.81 13.17
CA ASP A 52 -18.52 -13.57 12.38
C ASP A 52 -18.55 -12.12 11.85
N ILE A 53 -18.16 -11.13 12.67
CA ILE A 53 -18.00 -9.74 12.22
C ILE A 53 -16.95 -9.65 11.11
N PHE A 54 -15.81 -10.35 11.24
CA PHE A 54 -14.80 -10.38 10.19
C PHE A 54 -15.32 -10.98 8.89
N ASN A 55 -16.06 -12.11 8.96
CA ASN A 55 -16.59 -12.77 7.77
C ASN A 55 -17.60 -11.88 7.03
N GLN A 56 -18.53 -11.24 7.74
CA GLN A 56 -19.47 -10.28 7.15
C GLN A 56 -18.74 -9.06 6.53
N ALA A 57 -17.67 -8.59 7.19
CA ALA A 57 -16.84 -7.51 6.69
C ALA A 57 -16.02 -7.91 5.46
N LEU A 58 -15.55 -9.14 5.40
CA LEU A 58 -14.86 -9.70 4.23
C LEU A 58 -15.84 -9.84 3.04
N ASP A 59 -17.06 -10.32 3.27
CA ASP A 59 -18.08 -10.43 2.23
C ASP A 59 -18.36 -9.06 1.61
N ALA A 60 -18.59 -8.01 2.42
CA ALA A 60 -18.76 -6.65 1.94
C ALA A 60 -17.51 -6.13 1.19
N PHE A 61 -16.30 -6.44 1.68
CA PHE A 61 -15.07 -6.02 1.02
C PHE A 61 -14.86 -6.69 -0.35
N MET A 62 -15.44 -7.87 -0.55
CA MET A 62 -15.41 -8.64 -1.80
C MET A 62 -16.55 -8.30 -2.75
N GLU A 63 -17.56 -7.57 -2.30
CA GLU A 63 -18.69 -7.16 -3.11
C GLU A 63 -18.24 -6.42 -4.37
N VAL A 64 -18.99 -6.61 -5.44
CA VAL A 64 -18.78 -5.92 -6.72
C VAL A 64 -19.98 -5.02 -6.96
N ASP A 65 -19.74 -3.72 -7.00
CA ASP A 65 -20.77 -2.72 -7.10
C ASP A 65 -21.10 -2.37 -8.55
N SER A 66 -22.38 -2.24 -8.82
CA SER A 66 -22.93 -1.59 -10.01
C SER A 66 -23.74 -0.35 -9.62
N VAL A 67 -24.21 0.43 -10.58
CA VAL A 67 -25.02 1.61 -10.28
C VAL A 67 -26.36 1.20 -9.63
N SER A 68 -26.99 0.14 -10.14
CA SER A 68 -28.34 -0.28 -9.74
C SER A 68 -28.39 -1.51 -8.80
N GLY A 69 -27.29 -2.23 -8.62
CA GLY A 69 -27.29 -3.55 -7.96
C GLY A 69 -27.96 -4.67 -8.76
N LEU A 70 -28.35 -4.41 -10.01
CA LEU A 70 -29.11 -5.37 -10.84
C LEU A 70 -28.30 -5.95 -12.00
N VAL A 71 -27.01 -5.59 -12.08
CA VAL A 71 -26.10 -6.14 -13.10
C VAL A 71 -25.63 -7.53 -12.67
N ALA A 72 -25.58 -8.47 -13.61
CA ALA A 72 -25.15 -9.83 -13.30
C ALA A 72 -23.70 -9.86 -12.77
N ASN A 73 -23.49 -10.50 -11.65
CA ASN A 73 -22.21 -10.58 -10.89
C ASN A 73 -21.73 -9.25 -10.31
N GLU A 74 -22.55 -8.21 -10.29
CA GLU A 74 -22.33 -6.93 -9.65
C GLU A 74 -23.55 -6.60 -8.78
N GLY A 75 -23.71 -7.33 -7.67
CA GLY A 75 -24.91 -7.27 -6.83
C GLY A 75 -24.91 -6.09 -5.86
N GLY A 76 -23.75 -5.48 -5.60
CA GLY A 76 -23.66 -4.26 -4.83
C GLY A 76 -24.21 -3.07 -5.61
N THR A 77 -24.69 -2.07 -4.90
CA THR A 77 -25.35 -0.88 -5.47
C THR A 77 -24.63 0.39 -5.10
N GLY A 78 -24.83 1.43 -5.89
CA GLY A 78 -24.34 2.76 -5.55
C GLY A 78 -23.07 3.18 -6.25
N LEU A 79 -22.52 2.36 -7.19
CA LEU A 79 -21.34 2.76 -7.96
C LEU A 79 -21.52 4.18 -8.49
N GLY A 80 -20.64 5.07 -8.06
CA GLY A 80 -20.77 6.50 -8.30
C GLY A 80 -20.46 6.92 -9.74
N PRO A 81 -20.78 8.16 -10.10
CA PRO A 81 -20.60 8.71 -11.45
C PRO A 81 -19.17 8.61 -11.97
N THR A 82 -18.18 8.66 -11.08
CA THR A 82 -16.75 8.47 -11.40
C THR A 82 -16.12 7.51 -10.41
N PHE A 83 -15.28 6.59 -10.89
CA PHE A 83 -14.70 5.53 -10.07
C PHE A 83 -13.32 5.10 -10.58
N ASN A 84 -12.54 4.39 -9.76
CA ASN A 84 -11.26 3.77 -10.08
C ASN A 84 -11.35 2.25 -10.09
N GLY A 85 -12.31 1.70 -9.35
CA GLY A 85 -12.64 0.30 -9.21
C GLY A 85 -14.09 0.14 -8.76
N ASN A 86 -14.65 -1.04 -8.89
CA ASN A 86 -15.99 -1.38 -8.44
C ASN A 86 -16.02 -2.53 -7.41
N SER A 87 -14.86 -2.82 -6.82
CA SER A 87 -14.71 -3.74 -5.70
C SER A 87 -13.38 -3.47 -4.99
N CYS A 88 -13.39 -3.44 -3.67
CA CYS A 88 -12.18 -3.27 -2.88
C CYS A 88 -11.20 -4.44 -3.08
N ALA A 89 -11.72 -5.67 -3.08
CA ALA A 89 -10.93 -6.89 -3.16
C ALA A 89 -10.19 -7.06 -4.50
N GLN A 90 -10.71 -6.50 -5.59
CA GLN A 90 -10.05 -6.59 -6.89
C GLN A 90 -8.72 -5.83 -6.92
N CYS A 91 -8.63 -4.72 -6.20
CA CYS A 91 -7.43 -3.88 -6.15
C CYS A 91 -6.53 -4.24 -4.96
N HIS A 92 -7.10 -4.68 -3.85
CA HIS A 92 -6.39 -5.12 -2.65
C HIS A 92 -6.27 -6.66 -2.61
N ALA A 93 -5.57 -7.27 -3.59
CA ALA A 93 -5.58 -8.71 -3.82
C ALA A 93 -4.25 -9.44 -3.59
N GLN A 94 -3.11 -8.75 -3.45
CA GLN A 94 -1.79 -9.39 -3.37
C GLN A 94 -1.16 -9.27 -1.98
N PRO A 95 -0.75 -10.39 -1.35
CA PRO A 95 -0.79 -11.81 -1.79
C PRO A 95 -2.15 -12.48 -1.56
N ALA A 96 -3.05 -11.82 -0.85
CA ALA A 96 -4.42 -12.23 -0.54
C ALA A 96 -5.30 -10.99 -0.44
N ILE A 97 -6.61 -11.18 -0.26
CA ILE A 97 -7.59 -10.10 -0.05
C ILE A 97 -7.18 -9.25 1.16
N GLY A 98 -7.24 -7.94 1.01
CA GLY A 98 -6.70 -6.96 1.97
C GLY A 98 -5.24 -6.59 1.71
N GLY A 99 -4.62 -7.13 0.67
CA GLY A 99 -3.24 -6.86 0.30
C GLY A 99 -3.04 -5.59 -0.53
N SER A 100 -2.04 -5.62 -1.39
CA SER A 100 -1.72 -4.54 -2.34
C SER A 100 -2.16 -4.90 -3.75
N SER A 101 -1.71 -4.14 -4.75
CA SER A 101 -2.02 -4.36 -6.16
C SER A 101 -1.72 -5.78 -6.61
N PRO A 102 -2.67 -6.47 -7.27
CA PRO A 102 -2.43 -7.72 -7.96
C PRO A 102 -1.53 -7.51 -9.19
N GLY A 103 -1.14 -8.61 -9.83
CA GLY A 103 -0.38 -8.57 -11.08
C GLY A 103 -0.06 -9.96 -11.62
N LEU A 104 0.27 -10.03 -12.90
CA LEU A 104 0.57 -11.27 -13.62
C LEU A 104 1.77 -12.05 -13.06
N LYS A 105 2.66 -11.39 -12.30
CA LYS A 105 3.83 -12.01 -11.67
C LYS A 105 3.55 -12.54 -10.26
N SER A 106 2.29 -12.54 -9.81
CA SER A 106 1.93 -13.11 -8.52
C SER A 106 2.18 -14.61 -8.51
N PRO A 107 2.96 -15.14 -7.57
CA PRO A 107 3.09 -16.59 -7.39
C PRO A 107 1.89 -17.21 -6.69
N GLN A 108 1.03 -16.44 -6.03
CA GLN A 108 -0.18 -16.90 -5.36
C GLN A 108 -1.38 -16.91 -6.32
N HIS A 109 -1.62 -15.78 -6.97
CA HIS A 109 -2.79 -15.58 -7.82
C HIS A 109 -2.47 -14.61 -8.97
N PRO A 110 -1.92 -15.11 -10.10
CA PRO A 110 -1.54 -14.27 -11.24
C PRO A 110 -2.80 -13.78 -11.99
N VAL A 111 -3.09 -12.50 -11.86
CA VAL A 111 -4.19 -11.83 -12.56
C VAL A 111 -3.70 -10.52 -13.18
N PRO A 112 -4.26 -10.11 -14.33
CA PRO A 112 -3.95 -8.82 -14.91
C PRO A 112 -4.51 -7.69 -14.02
N ASN A 113 -4.03 -6.46 -14.24
CA ASN A 113 -4.59 -5.27 -13.62
C ASN A 113 -6.10 -5.16 -13.96
N PRO A 114 -7.00 -5.24 -12.98
CA PRO A 114 -8.44 -5.23 -13.20
C PRO A 114 -8.94 -3.93 -13.85
N GLN A 115 -8.25 -2.82 -13.66
CA GLN A 115 -8.64 -1.52 -14.21
C GLN A 115 -8.71 -1.51 -15.74
N VAL A 116 -7.99 -2.42 -16.42
CA VAL A 116 -8.08 -2.52 -17.90
C VAL A 116 -9.48 -2.93 -18.35
N ALA A 117 -10.10 -3.87 -17.65
CA ALA A 117 -11.44 -4.36 -18.02
C ALA A 117 -12.55 -3.36 -17.67
N LEU A 118 -12.36 -2.56 -16.62
CA LEU A 118 -13.37 -1.60 -16.15
C LEU A 118 -13.71 -0.50 -17.16
N ALA A 119 -12.81 -0.19 -18.08
CA ALA A 119 -13.03 0.87 -19.07
C ALA A 119 -14.27 0.65 -19.94
N THR A 120 -14.61 -0.61 -20.24
CA THR A 120 -15.74 -0.96 -21.12
C THR A 120 -16.74 -1.91 -20.45
N LEU A 121 -16.64 -2.08 -19.13
CA LEU A 121 -17.50 -2.98 -18.37
C LEU A 121 -18.97 -2.52 -18.48
N ASP A 122 -19.88 -3.47 -18.72
CA ASP A 122 -21.33 -3.27 -18.84
C ASP A 122 -21.77 -2.17 -19.83
N GLY A 123 -21.00 -2.00 -20.90
CA GLY A 123 -21.29 -1.04 -21.94
C GLY A 123 -20.69 0.35 -21.71
N ALA A 124 -19.92 0.55 -20.65
CA ALA A 124 -19.20 1.81 -20.44
C ALA A 124 -18.32 2.18 -21.64
N THR A 125 -18.19 3.48 -21.92
CA THR A 125 -17.51 4.00 -23.12
C THR A 125 -16.19 4.71 -22.80
N ASN A 126 -15.55 4.34 -21.68
CA ASN A 126 -14.28 4.93 -21.29
C ASN A 126 -13.11 4.42 -22.16
N ARG A 127 -12.03 5.16 -22.15
CA ARG A 127 -10.72 4.73 -22.64
C ARG A 127 -9.85 4.29 -21.48
N VAL A 128 -9.06 3.24 -21.68
CA VAL A 128 -8.03 2.87 -20.71
C VAL A 128 -7.00 3.99 -20.65
N PRO A 129 -6.75 4.61 -19.47
CA PRO A 129 -5.72 5.65 -19.35
C PRO A 129 -4.34 5.11 -19.75
N PRO A 130 -3.45 5.93 -20.37
CA PRO A 130 -2.16 5.45 -20.91
C PRO A 130 -1.21 4.82 -19.87
N PHE A 131 -1.41 5.11 -18.58
CA PHE A 131 -0.61 4.56 -17.49
C PHE A 131 -1.20 3.30 -16.86
N VAL A 132 -2.37 2.85 -17.30
CA VAL A 132 -3.01 1.60 -16.87
C VAL A 132 -2.68 0.54 -17.91
N THR A 133 -1.93 -0.50 -17.50
CA THR A 133 -1.54 -1.62 -18.37
C THR A 133 -1.84 -2.95 -17.69
N ALA A 134 -2.03 -4.01 -18.45
CA ALA A 134 -2.41 -5.32 -17.93
C ALA A 134 -1.33 -5.94 -16.99
N ASP A 135 -0.07 -5.59 -17.19
CA ASP A 135 1.09 -6.05 -16.40
C ASP A 135 1.55 -5.04 -15.33
N GLY A 136 0.98 -3.83 -15.35
CA GLY A 136 1.27 -2.77 -14.39
C GLY A 136 0.43 -2.85 -13.12
N PRO A 137 0.77 -2.02 -12.12
CA PRO A 137 -0.01 -1.95 -10.88
C PRO A 137 -1.36 -1.26 -11.10
N VAL A 138 -2.32 -1.61 -10.24
CA VAL A 138 -3.50 -0.77 -9.98
C VAL A 138 -3.04 0.59 -9.47
N ARG A 139 -3.64 1.66 -9.97
CA ARG A 139 -3.29 3.02 -9.61
C ARG A 139 -4.52 3.88 -9.39
N GLU A 140 -4.50 4.69 -8.35
CA GLU A 140 -5.28 5.92 -8.28
C GLU A 140 -4.46 7.03 -8.97
N ALA A 141 -5.13 7.96 -9.64
CA ALA A 141 -4.52 9.14 -10.25
C ALA A 141 -4.95 10.41 -9.51
N ARG A 142 -3.97 11.28 -9.23
CA ARG A 142 -4.23 12.60 -8.64
C ARG A 142 -3.64 13.67 -9.54
N PHE A 143 -4.34 14.80 -9.67
CA PHE A 143 -3.76 15.97 -10.30
C PHE A 143 -3.05 16.82 -9.24
N VAL A 144 -1.88 17.34 -9.60
CA VAL A 144 -1.10 18.20 -8.70
C VAL A 144 -1.75 19.58 -8.61
N VAL A 145 -2.21 20.08 -9.77
CA VAL A 145 -2.89 21.36 -9.87
C VAL A 145 -4.13 21.25 -10.73
N THR A 146 -5.09 22.11 -10.47
CA THR A 146 -6.28 22.31 -11.28
C THR A 146 -6.32 23.72 -11.86
N VAL A 147 -7.03 23.89 -12.98
CA VAL A 147 -7.23 25.18 -13.63
C VAL A 147 -8.48 25.84 -13.03
N THR A 148 -8.34 27.03 -12.50
CA THR A 148 -9.41 27.83 -11.96
C THR A 148 -9.57 29.13 -12.75
N GLN A 149 -10.63 29.88 -12.52
CA GLN A 149 -10.82 31.22 -13.10
C GLN A 149 -9.68 32.20 -12.74
N ARG A 150 -8.92 31.91 -11.68
CA ARG A 150 -7.78 32.75 -11.20
C ARG A 150 -6.43 32.19 -11.61
N GLY A 151 -6.38 31.16 -12.46
CA GLY A 151 -5.17 30.45 -12.86
C GLY A 151 -5.03 29.06 -12.23
N PHE A 152 -3.80 28.60 -12.03
CA PHE A 152 -3.54 27.29 -11.41
C PHE A 152 -3.71 27.36 -9.90
N ALA A 153 -4.37 26.35 -9.33
CA ALA A 153 -4.47 26.15 -7.89
C ALA A 153 -4.03 24.72 -7.54
N PRO A 154 -3.49 24.49 -6.33
CA PRO A 154 -3.25 23.14 -5.83
C PRO A 154 -4.53 22.31 -5.90
N ASP A 155 -4.42 21.06 -6.35
CA ASP A 155 -5.51 20.08 -6.35
C ASP A 155 -5.20 18.97 -5.34
N GLY A 156 -4.42 17.97 -5.72
CA GLY A 156 -4.04 16.83 -4.88
C GLY A 156 -5.18 15.83 -4.67
N GLY A 157 -6.37 16.08 -5.22
CA GLY A 157 -7.53 15.19 -5.15
C GLY A 157 -7.40 13.98 -6.06
N VAL A 158 -8.09 12.90 -5.71
CA VAL A 158 -8.24 11.71 -6.57
C VAL A 158 -9.19 12.04 -7.70
N HIS A 159 -8.79 11.71 -8.92
CA HIS A 159 -9.64 11.79 -10.12
C HIS A 159 -10.05 10.38 -10.53
N GLY A 160 -11.36 10.13 -10.69
CA GLY A 160 -11.87 8.86 -11.17
C GLY A 160 -11.30 8.53 -12.54
N LEU A 161 -10.78 7.31 -12.68
CA LEU A 161 -10.22 6.83 -13.96
C LEU A 161 -11.31 6.65 -14.98
N PHE A 162 -12.51 6.29 -14.53
CA PHE A 162 -13.65 5.92 -15.35
C PHE A 162 -14.89 6.70 -14.92
N THR A 163 -15.86 6.76 -15.84
CA THR A 163 -17.21 7.27 -15.60
C THR A 163 -18.22 6.17 -15.91
N ILE A 164 -19.41 6.27 -15.33
CA ILE A 164 -20.51 5.35 -15.64
C ILE A 164 -21.17 5.60 -17.00
N THR A 165 -20.69 6.57 -17.78
CA THR A 165 -21.22 6.90 -19.11
C THR A 165 -21.20 5.67 -20.03
N GLY A 166 -22.35 5.36 -20.60
CA GLY A 166 -22.55 4.23 -21.50
C GLY A 166 -22.94 2.92 -20.82
N ARG A 167 -22.79 2.80 -19.49
CA ARG A 167 -23.23 1.60 -18.75
C ARG A 167 -24.74 1.37 -18.94
N THR A 168 -25.12 0.10 -19.05
CA THR A 168 -26.52 -0.31 -19.25
C THR A 168 -27.43 0.06 -18.09
N ASP A 169 -26.87 0.16 -16.87
CA ASP A 169 -27.56 0.53 -15.64
C ASP A 169 -27.45 2.03 -15.29
N ALA A 170 -26.87 2.84 -16.19
CA ALA A 170 -26.79 4.30 -16.07
C ALA A 170 -27.33 5.03 -17.31
N PRO A 171 -28.60 4.80 -17.73
CA PRO A 171 -29.13 5.34 -18.98
C PRO A 171 -29.17 6.87 -18.95
N GLY A 172 -28.63 7.48 -20.02
CA GLY A 172 -28.61 8.93 -20.19
C GLY A 172 -27.49 9.67 -19.47
N CYS A 173 -26.63 8.98 -18.71
CA CYS A 173 -25.41 9.60 -18.17
C CYS A 173 -24.47 10.00 -19.32
N ASN A 174 -23.97 11.23 -19.26
CA ASN A 174 -23.01 11.76 -20.24
C ASN A 174 -21.92 12.58 -19.53
N LEU A 175 -21.17 11.93 -18.69
CA LEU A 175 -20.05 12.52 -17.95
C LEU A 175 -18.74 12.23 -18.69
N ALA A 176 -17.96 13.27 -18.95
CA ALA A 176 -16.68 13.13 -19.63
C ALA A 176 -15.63 12.53 -18.70
N GLN A 177 -14.92 11.52 -19.20
CA GLN A 177 -13.72 10.99 -18.55
C GLN A 177 -12.63 12.07 -18.53
N PRO A 178 -11.83 12.22 -17.45
CA PRO A 178 -10.70 13.15 -17.44
C PRO A 178 -9.69 12.88 -18.56
N ASP A 179 -9.15 13.93 -19.15
CA ASP A 179 -8.14 13.81 -20.22
C ASP A 179 -6.74 13.54 -19.61
N PHE A 180 -6.55 12.32 -19.15
CA PHE A 180 -5.28 11.88 -18.57
C PHE A 180 -4.09 11.98 -19.54
N ALA A 181 -4.31 11.87 -20.84
CA ALA A 181 -3.22 11.95 -21.82
C ALA A 181 -2.65 13.39 -21.86
N THR A 182 -3.51 14.39 -21.89
CA THR A 182 -3.12 15.81 -21.80
C THR A 182 -2.46 16.13 -20.46
N GLU A 183 -3.03 15.68 -19.36
CA GLU A 183 -2.49 15.97 -18.02
C GLU A 183 -1.15 15.26 -17.75
N LEU A 184 -0.92 14.06 -18.30
CA LEU A 184 0.40 13.41 -18.31
C LEU A 184 1.43 14.22 -19.10
N GLY A 185 1.05 14.72 -20.28
CA GLY A 185 1.92 15.60 -21.08
C GLY A 185 2.31 16.89 -20.36
N ARG A 186 1.48 17.36 -19.43
CA ARG A 186 1.74 18.52 -18.55
C ARG A 186 2.49 18.16 -17.29
N HIS A 187 2.86 16.91 -17.05
CA HIS A 187 3.43 16.41 -15.80
C HIS A 187 2.55 16.71 -14.57
N ASN A 188 1.24 16.72 -14.74
CA ASN A 188 0.25 17.07 -13.73
C ASN A 188 -0.39 15.85 -13.05
N VAL A 189 -0.02 14.64 -13.44
CA VAL A 189 -0.56 13.39 -12.87
C VAL A 189 0.47 12.74 -11.97
N ILE A 190 0.05 12.39 -10.77
CA ILE A 190 0.80 11.51 -9.85
C ILE A 190 -0.04 10.30 -9.50
N PHE A 191 0.61 9.24 -9.03
CA PHE A 191 -0.02 7.95 -8.81
C PHE A 191 0.17 7.48 -7.38
N ARG A 192 -0.80 6.69 -6.90
CA ARG A 192 -0.66 5.86 -5.70
C ARG A 192 -1.21 4.47 -5.96
N ILE A 193 -0.60 3.48 -5.32
CA ILE A 193 -1.03 2.08 -5.38
C ILE A 193 -1.77 1.71 -4.08
N PRO A 194 -2.62 0.65 -4.10
CA PRO A 194 -3.31 0.18 -2.90
C PRO A 194 -2.34 -0.15 -1.76
N THR A 195 -2.61 0.38 -0.57
CA THR A 195 -1.86 0.06 0.65
C THR A 195 -2.41 -1.23 1.26
N PRO A 196 -1.56 -2.20 1.71
CA PRO A 196 -2.06 -3.35 2.42
C PRO A 196 -2.80 -2.98 3.71
N LEU A 197 -3.88 -3.68 4.00
CA LEU A 197 -4.74 -3.49 5.17
C LEU A 197 -4.37 -4.41 6.34
N PHE A 198 -3.49 -5.38 6.10
CA PHE A 198 -3.06 -6.38 7.08
C PHE A 198 -2.54 -5.74 8.37
N GLY A 199 -3.02 -6.21 9.52
CA GLY A 199 -2.53 -5.77 10.82
C GLY A 199 -2.89 -4.35 11.23
N LEU A 200 -3.70 -3.62 10.45
CA LEU A 200 -3.97 -2.21 10.72
C LEU A 200 -4.74 -1.98 12.04
N GLY A 201 -5.47 -2.98 12.54
CA GLY A 201 -6.09 -2.89 13.86
C GLY A 201 -5.08 -2.80 15.00
N LEU A 202 -3.90 -3.45 14.89
CA LEU A 202 -2.82 -3.26 15.86
C LEU A 202 -2.24 -1.85 15.78
N VAL A 203 -2.13 -1.30 14.57
CA VAL A 203 -1.68 0.09 14.34
C VAL A 203 -2.67 1.08 14.95
N GLU A 204 -3.98 0.88 14.73
CA GLU A 204 -5.03 1.73 15.34
C GLU A 204 -5.02 1.63 16.86
N GLY A 205 -4.75 0.44 17.42
CA GLY A 205 -4.64 0.17 18.86
C GLY A 205 -3.33 0.64 19.51
N THR A 206 -2.40 1.21 18.76
CA THR A 206 -1.14 1.75 19.31
C THR A 206 -1.32 3.23 19.66
N SER A 207 -1.01 3.62 20.91
CA SER A 207 -1.21 5.01 21.35
C SER A 207 -0.22 5.99 20.73
N ASP A 208 -0.61 7.25 20.72
CA ASP A 208 0.26 8.36 20.35
C ASP A 208 1.51 8.42 21.24
N ALA A 209 1.35 8.07 22.53
CA ALA A 209 2.46 8.02 23.47
C ALA A 209 3.49 6.95 23.07
N THR A 210 3.04 5.75 22.70
CA THR A 210 3.90 4.68 22.22
C THR A 210 4.65 5.07 20.94
N LEU A 211 3.96 5.69 19.97
CA LEU A 211 4.58 6.17 18.73
C LEU A 211 5.65 7.24 19.02
N ARG A 212 5.36 8.22 19.89
CA ARG A 212 6.33 9.26 20.29
C ARG A 212 7.52 8.66 21.01
N ALA A 213 7.29 7.76 21.98
CA ALA A 213 8.35 7.09 22.71
C ALA A 213 9.27 6.27 21.79
N ASN A 214 8.70 5.56 20.79
CA ASN A 214 9.47 4.85 19.78
C ASN A 214 10.39 5.79 18.99
N LEU A 215 9.87 6.92 18.52
CA LEU A 215 10.65 7.90 17.78
C LEU A 215 11.75 8.54 18.67
N ASP A 216 11.44 8.81 19.92
CA ASP A 216 12.37 9.40 20.89
C ASP A 216 13.48 8.43 21.31
N SER A 217 13.20 7.14 21.40
CA SER A 217 14.17 6.11 21.80
C SER A 217 15.38 6.02 20.86
N THR A 218 15.22 6.39 19.60
CA THR A 218 16.27 6.36 18.57
C THR A 218 16.77 7.75 18.19
N ARG A 219 16.32 8.81 18.85
CA ARG A 219 16.57 10.23 18.50
C ARG A 219 18.04 10.54 18.25
N GLU A 220 18.94 10.12 19.14
CA GLU A 220 20.37 10.39 19.04
C GLU A 220 20.99 9.73 17.80
N ARG A 221 20.65 8.45 17.54
CA ARG A 221 21.15 7.71 16.39
C ARG A 221 20.59 8.28 15.09
N ARG A 222 19.31 8.64 15.04
CA ARG A 222 18.65 9.30 13.90
C ARG A 222 19.28 10.64 13.61
N SER A 223 19.48 11.48 14.62
CA SER A 223 20.08 12.80 14.45
C SER A 223 21.48 12.74 13.81
N ARG A 224 22.29 11.73 14.17
CA ARG A 224 23.63 11.52 13.55
C ARG A 224 23.56 11.19 12.07
N LEU A 225 22.46 10.59 11.60
CA LEU A 225 22.26 10.24 10.20
C LEU A 225 21.39 11.23 9.44
N GLY A 226 20.99 12.34 10.07
CA GLY A 226 20.14 13.36 9.46
C GLY A 226 18.67 12.98 9.35
N ILE A 227 18.26 11.92 10.04
CA ILE A 227 16.87 11.45 10.06
C ILE A 227 16.09 12.26 11.11
N ARG A 228 15.03 12.91 10.70
CA ARG A 228 14.15 13.71 11.58
C ARG A 228 12.87 12.94 11.86
N GLY A 229 12.03 12.81 10.83
CA GLY A 229 10.68 12.29 10.89
C GLY A 229 9.75 13.15 11.75
N GLN A 230 8.52 13.25 11.34
CA GLN A 230 7.48 13.94 12.09
C GLN A 230 6.16 13.15 11.99
N PHE A 231 5.25 13.38 12.93
CA PHE A 231 3.92 12.83 12.80
C PHE A 231 2.99 13.82 12.11
N ASN A 232 2.22 13.31 11.16
CA ASN A 232 1.05 14.03 10.69
C ASN A 232 -0.02 13.95 11.78
N THR A 233 -0.82 14.98 11.93
CA THR A 233 -1.79 15.09 13.02
C THR A 233 -3.16 15.55 12.52
N ASN A 234 -4.19 15.13 13.23
CA ASN A 234 -5.54 15.59 12.99
C ASN A 234 -5.69 17.06 13.40
N GLY A 235 -6.20 17.88 12.51
CA GLY A 235 -6.37 19.31 12.74
C GLY A 235 -7.36 19.70 13.84
N ASN A 236 -8.27 18.80 14.23
CA ASN A 236 -9.28 19.08 15.23
C ASN A 236 -8.78 18.87 16.66
N ASP A 237 -7.95 17.84 16.88
CA ASP A 237 -7.57 17.43 18.24
C ASP A 237 -6.06 17.18 18.43
N GLY A 238 -5.26 17.33 17.37
CA GLY A 238 -3.81 17.15 17.42
C GLY A 238 -3.34 15.70 17.60
N THR A 239 -4.23 14.71 17.56
CA THR A 239 -3.85 13.29 17.64
C THR A 239 -3.09 12.87 16.40
N ILE A 240 -2.19 11.89 16.55
CA ILE A 240 -1.38 11.37 15.44
C ILE A 240 -2.28 10.64 14.44
N THR A 241 -2.18 11.04 13.18
CA THR A 241 -2.77 10.32 12.05
C THR A 241 -1.77 9.32 11.49
N ARG A 242 -2.24 8.14 10.99
CA ARG A 242 -1.34 7.02 10.68
C ARG A 242 -1.72 6.18 9.49
N PHE A 243 -2.86 6.45 8.83
CA PHE A 243 -3.32 5.70 7.67
C PHE A 243 -3.21 6.51 6.38
N GLY A 244 -3.02 5.80 5.26
CA GLY A 244 -2.70 6.39 3.97
C GLY A 244 -1.20 6.65 3.75
N TRP A 245 -0.81 6.95 2.52
CA TRP A 245 0.59 7.15 2.14
C TRP A 245 1.26 8.36 2.82
N LYS A 246 0.47 9.35 3.20
CA LYS A 246 0.94 10.55 3.93
C LYS A 246 0.45 10.59 5.38
N ALA A 247 0.02 9.45 5.92
CA ALA A 247 -0.57 9.38 7.25
C ALA A 247 -1.70 10.40 7.44
N GLN A 248 -2.55 10.62 6.43
CA GLN A 248 -3.56 11.67 6.46
C GLN A 248 -4.80 11.30 7.29
N ASN A 249 -5.07 10.01 7.52
CA ASN A 249 -6.25 9.55 8.23
C ASN A 249 -5.95 9.09 9.66
N LYS A 250 -6.83 9.49 10.59
CA LYS A 250 -6.73 9.22 12.03
C LYS A 250 -7.20 7.81 12.41
N SER A 251 -8.27 7.33 11.76
CA SER A 251 -8.92 6.06 12.08
C SER A 251 -9.21 5.26 10.81
N LEU A 252 -9.39 3.96 10.98
CA LEU A 252 -9.78 3.07 9.89
C LEU A 252 -11.19 3.38 9.39
N LEU A 253 -12.09 3.90 10.24
CA LEU A 253 -13.41 4.32 9.81
C LEU A 253 -13.35 5.48 8.80
N ILE A 254 -12.59 6.54 9.12
CA ILE A 254 -12.42 7.68 8.21
C ILE A 254 -11.70 7.24 6.93
N PHE A 255 -10.68 6.39 7.06
CA PHE A 255 -9.91 5.88 5.93
C PHE A 255 -10.79 5.03 4.98
N SER A 256 -11.66 4.17 5.54
CA SER A 256 -12.60 3.38 4.75
C SER A 256 -13.64 4.24 4.03
N GLY A 257 -14.22 5.22 4.72
CA GLY A 257 -15.17 6.15 4.12
C GLY A 257 -14.54 7.00 3.01
N GLU A 258 -13.29 7.50 3.21
CA GLU A 258 -12.53 8.19 2.16
C GLU A 258 -12.34 7.26 0.95
N ALA A 259 -11.85 6.03 1.17
CA ALA A 259 -11.58 5.09 0.10
C ALA A 259 -12.85 4.73 -0.69
N TYR A 260 -13.97 4.47 -0.01
CA TYR A 260 -15.24 4.15 -0.66
C TYR A 260 -15.71 5.28 -1.58
N ASN A 261 -15.60 6.53 -1.09
CA ASN A 261 -15.96 7.70 -1.87
C ASN A 261 -15.00 7.98 -3.04
N VAL A 262 -13.68 7.83 -2.87
CA VAL A 262 -12.72 8.20 -3.93
C VAL A 262 -12.44 7.07 -4.91
N GLU A 263 -12.59 5.79 -4.51
CA GLU A 263 -12.28 4.65 -5.38
C GLU A 263 -13.51 4.13 -6.12
N GLN A 264 -14.66 4.06 -5.46
CA GLN A 264 -15.91 3.57 -6.05
C GLN A 264 -16.91 4.70 -6.35
N GLY A 265 -16.60 5.94 -5.93
CA GLY A 265 -17.47 7.10 -6.11
C GLY A 265 -18.68 7.12 -5.19
N ILE A 266 -18.80 6.14 -4.28
CA ILE A 266 -19.97 5.94 -3.41
C ILE A 266 -19.96 6.93 -2.25
N SER A 267 -20.97 7.78 -2.18
CA SER A 267 -21.18 8.68 -1.04
C SER A 267 -21.63 7.89 0.20
N ASN A 268 -21.15 8.31 1.38
CA ASN A 268 -21.36 7.59 2.61
C ASN A 268 -21.52 8.54 3.80
N GLU A 269 -21.84 8.03 4.99
CA GLU A 269 -22.09 8.83 6.18
C GLU A 269 -20.90 9.70 6.64
N VAL A 270 -19.67 9.33 6.26
CA VAL A 270 -18.46 10.10 6.56
C VAL A 270 -18.16 11.12 5.45
N PHE A 271 -18.43 10.76 4.20
CA PHE A 271 -18.27 11.57 2.99
C PHE A 271 -19.58 11.63 2.21
N PRO A 272 -20.55 12.45 2.65
CA PRO A 272 -21.93 12.38 2.17
C PRO A 272 -22.15 13.04 0.80
N ASN A 273 -21.15 13.70 0.26
CA ASN A 273 -21.31 14.44 -0.99
C ASN A 273 -20.97 13.58 -2.20
N GLU A 274 -21.87 13.59 -3.19
CA GLU A 274 -21.65 12.98 -4.49
C GLU A 274 -20.52 13.68 -5.25
N ARG A 275 -19.69 12.86 -5.92
CA ARG A 275 -18.54 13.34 -6.69
C ARG A 275 -18.90 13.50 -8.15
N ALA A 276 -18.93 14.58 -8.79
CA ALA A 276 -19.17 14.75 -10.22
C ALA A 276 -20.55 14.24 -10.71
N ALA A 277 -21.62 14.59 -10.01
CA ALA A 277 -22.98 14.13 -10.32
C ALA A 277 -23.48 14.54 -11.72
N LEU A 278 -23.46 15.81 -12.05
CA LEU A 278 -23.83 16.38 -13.37
C LEU A 278 -24.95 15.64 -14.14
N GLY A 279 -26.03 15.23 -13.43
CA GLY A 279 -27.10 14.44 -14.01
C GLY A 279 -26.85 12.93 -14.09
N CYS A 280 -25.76 12.44 -13.50
CA CYS A 280 -25.39 11.02 -13.41
C CYS A 280 -25.55 10.44 -12.00
N ALA A 281 -26.20 11.11 -11.06
CA ALA A 281 -26.59 10.58 -9.77
C ALA A 281 -27.90 9.80 -9.91
N PHE A 282 -27.82 8.48 -9.78
CA PHE A 282 -28.98 7.59 -9.94
C PHE A 282 -29.53 7.10 -8.58
N ASN A 283 -28.73 7.20 -7.54
CA ASN A 283 -29.08 6.74 -6.20
C ASN A 283 -29.26 7.91 -5.23
N PRO A 284 -30.07 7.76 -4.16
CA PRO A 284 -30.14 8.74 -3.07
C PRO A 284 -28.79 8.87 -2.37
N THR A 285 -28.40 10.08 -1.99
CA THR A 285 -27.16 10.34 -1.25
C THR A 285 -27.43 10.64 0.22
N PRO A 286 -26.61 10.14 1.16
CA PRO A 286 -25.49 9.24 0.95
C PRO A 286 -25.96 7.82 0.58
N GLU A 287 -25.26 7.18 -0.34
CA GLU A 287 -25.65 5.88 -0.92
C GLU A 287 -25.42 4.73 0.04
N SER A 288 -24.35 4.75 0.84
CA SER A 288 -24.09 3.80 1.93
C SER A 288 -24.69 4.30 3.24
N LEU A 289 -25.89 3.86 3.57
CA LEU A 289 -26.62 4.35 4.76
C LEU A 289 -26.61 3.29 5.87
N ALA A 290 -26.12 3.67 7.05
CA ALA A 290 -26.23 2.87 8.25
C ALA A 290 -27.70 2.63 8.66
N GLY A 291 -28.15 1.37 8.76
CA GLY A 291 -29.47 0.97 9.27
C GLY A 291 -30.64 1.28 8.34
N ILE A 292 -30.38 1.66 7.09
CA ILE A 292 -31.40 1.78 6.05
C ILE A 292 -31.19 0.64 5.05
N ALA A 293 -32.27 0.04 4.58
CA ALA A 293 -32.17 -1.03 3.59
C ALA A 293 -31.40 -0.52 2.37
N ASP A 294 -30.22 -1.07 2.14
CA ASP A 294 -29.56 -0.98 0.86
C ASP A 294 -30.50 -1.61 -0.17
N PRO A 295 -30.93 -0.90 -1.24
CA PRO A 295 -31.78 -1.51 -2.25
C PRO A 295 -31.19 -2.75 -2.89
N GLY A 296 -29.86 -2.92 -2.88
CA GLY A 296 -29.15 -4.10 -3.36
C GLY A 296 -29.19 -5.29 -2.39
N GLU A 297 -29.30 -5.04 -1.08
CA GLU A 297 -29.49 -6.09 -0.07
C GLU A 297 -30.97 -6.47 0.14
N ALA A 298 -31.90 -5.71 -0.41
CA ALA A 298 -33.30 -6.09 -0.45
C ALA A 298 -33.45 -7.26 -1.41
N THR A 299 -33.36 -8.50 -0.88
CA THR A 299 -33.75 -9.71 -1.62
C THR A 299 -35.09 -9.45 -2.29
N ALA A 300 -35.10 -9.49 -3.63
CA ALA A 300 -36.29 -9.33 -4.44
C ALA A 300 -37.39 -10.26 -3.89
N GLY A 301 -38.37 -9.69 -3.16
CA GLY A 301 -39.52 -10.43 -2.67
C GLY A 301 -39.93 -10.24 -1.21
N THR A 302 -39.16 -9.61 -0.36
CA THR A 302 -39.59 -9.31 1.02
C THR A 302 -39.66 -7.79 1.21
N GLY A 303 -40.86 -7.24 1.19
CA GLY A 303 -41.09 -5.80 1.31
C GLY A 303 -40.33 -5.18 2.48
N GLY A 304 -39.34 -4.35 2.18
CA GLY A 304 -38.87 -3.23 2.96
C GLY A 304 -38.57 -3.45 4.45
N ALA A 305 -37.89 -4.52 4.84
CA ALA A 305 -37.25 -4.54 6.15
C ALA A 305 -35.96 -3.74 6.06
N ALA A 306 -35.85 -2.63 6.80
CA ALA A 306 -34.63 -1.88 6.94
C ALA A 306 -33.48 -2.83 7.33
N ALA A 307 -32.37 -2.80 6.64
CA ALA A 307 -31.18 -3.52 7.03
C ALA A 307 -30.80 -3.08 8.46
N THR A 308 -30.71 -4.04 9.38
CA THR A 308 -30.42 -3.79 10.79
C THR A 308 -28.94 -3.91 11.11
N GLY A 309 -28.09 -3.97 10.09
CA GLY A 309 -26.66 -4.16 10.18
C GLY A 309 -25.83 -2.86 10.13
N PRO A 310 -24.53 -2.94 10.38
CA PRO A 310 -23.64 -1.80 10.21
C PRO A 310 -23.48 -1.43 8.73
N SER A 311 -23.21 -0.14 8.45
CA SER A 311 -22.92 0.33 7.09
C SER A 311 -21.65 -0.32 6.52
N ASP A 312 -21.49 -0.26 5.18
CA ASP A 312 -20.31 -0.79 4.50
C ASP A 312 -19.02 -0.12 4.96
N VAL A 313 -19.04 1.18 5.24
CA VAL A 313 -17.90 1.89 5.82
C VAL A 313 -17.47 1.27 7.16
N VAL A 314 -18.43 0.88 8.01
CA VAL A 314 -18.16 0.19 9.27
C VAL A 314 -17.66 -1.23 9.02
N LYS A 315 -18.25 -1.96 8.06
CA LYS A 315 -17.78 -3.30 7.66
C LYS A 315 -16.34 -3.23 7.13
N PHE A 316 -16.01 -2.32 6.23
CA PHE A 316 -14.64 -2.15 5.71
C PHE A 316 -13.64 -1.78 6.80
N ALA A 317 -14.01 -0.90 7.72
CA ALA A 317 -13.18 -0.59 8.87
C ALA A 317 -12.95 -1.82 9.76
N ASN A 318 -13.96 -2.66 9.96
CA ASN A 318 -13.84 -3.90 10.74
C ASN A 318 -12.99 -4.95 10.00
N PHE A 319 -13.12 -5.07 8.68
CA PHE A 319 -12.21 -5.90 7.89
C PHE A 319 -10.76 -5.50 8.11
N ALA A 320 -10.42 -4.22 7.95
CA ALA A 320 -9.07 -3.71 8.16
C ALA A 320 -8.57 -3.87 9.61
N ARG A 321 -9.47 -3.75 10.62
CA ARG A 321 -9.14 -3.94 12.05
C ARG A 321 -8.84 -5.39 12.40
N LEU A 322 -9.62 -6.31 11.84
CA LEU A 322 -9.60 -7.70 12.25
C LEU A 322 -8.72 -8.59 11.36
N THR A 323 -8.23 -8.05 10.24
CA THR A 323 -7.29 -8.77 9.36
C THR A 323 -5.91 -8.85 10.01
N ALA A 324 -5.43 -10.09 10.19
CA ALA A 324 -4.13 -10.37 10.82
C ALA A 324 -2.95 -9.88 9.97
N PRO A 325 -1.80 -9.58 10.59
CA PRO A 325 -0.55 -9.37 9.83
C PRO A 325 -0.16 -10.63 9.05
N PRO A 326 0.53 -10.49 7.91
CA PRO A 326 1.06 -11.65 7.18
C PRO A 326 2.05 -12.44 8.01
N THR A 327 2.04 -13.76 7.84
CA THR A 327 3.00 -14.66 8.47
C THR A 327 4.33 -14.59 7.71
N PRO A 328 5.45 -14.23 8.37
CA PRO A 328 6.76 -14.25 7.74
C PRO A 328 7.19 -15.67 7.40
N ALA A 329 8.11 -15.82 6.45
CA ALA A 329 8.73 -17.10 6.14
C ALA A 329 9.60 -17.60 7.31
N ALA A 330 9.84 -18.91 7.35
CA ALA A 330 10.79 -19.48 8.29
C ALA A 330 12.19 -18.83 8.12
N ALA A 331 12.80 -18.47 9.25
CA ALA A 331 14.09 -17.82 9.24
C ALA A 331 15.20 -18.75 8.70
N THR A 332 16.00 -18.24 7.78
CA THR A 332 17.22 -18.87 7.28
C THR A 332 18.45 -18.17 7.86
N GLN A 333 19.63 -18.78 7.75
CA GLN A 333 20.88 -18.12 8.14
C GLN A 333 21.06 -16.78 7.38
N SER A 334 20.76 -16.77 6.08
CA SER A 334 20.85 -15.55 5.26
C SER A 334 19.87 -14.48 5.71
N SER A 335 18.59 -14.81 5.97
CA SER A 335 17.63 -13.84 6.45
C SER A 335 17.96 -13.31 7.85
N GLN A 336 18.52 -14.13 8.73
CA GLN A 336 19.01 -13.70 10.04
C GLN A 336 20.20 -12.72 9.92
N SER A 337 21.17 -13.03 9.06
CA SER A 337 22.26 -12.11 8.73
C SER A 337 21.74 -10.80 8.14
N GLY A 338 20.76 -10.89 7.25
CA GLY A 338 20.10 -9.74 6.65
C GLY A 338 19.38 -8.84 7.66
N ALA A 339 18.71 -9.43 8.66
CA ALA A 339 18.07 -8.69 9.75
C ALA A 339 19.10 -7.89 10.58
N GLN A 340 20.27 -8.49 10.87
CA GLN A 340 21.35 -7.78 11.54
C GLN A 340 21.92 -6.63 10.70
N LEU A 341 22.04 -6.83 9.39
CA LEU A 341 22.48 -5.78 8.47
C LEU A 341 21.46 -4.65 8.36
N PHE A 342 20.16 -4.97 8.31
CA PHE A 342 19.07 -4.00 8.32
C PHE A 342 19.15 -3.05 9.53
N GLU A 343 19.42 -3.60 10.70
CA GLU A 343 19.66 -2.82 11.93
C GLU A 343 20.95 -2.01 11.85
N LYS A 344 22.04 -2.65 11.39
CA LYS A 344 23.38 -2.06 11.36
C LYS A 344 23.47 -0.84 10.44
N VAL A 345 22.89 -0.92 9.24
CA VAL A 345 22.94 0.19 8.27
C VAL A 345 21.94 1.30 8.58
N GLY A 346 20.98 1.06 9.48
CA GLY A 346 20.05 2.07 9.98
C GLY A 346 18.67 2.07 9.34
N CYS A 347 18.29 1.04 8.57
CA CYS A 347 16.91 0.91 8.03
C CYS A 347 15.87 0.90 9.16
N SER A 348 16.19 0.28 10.30
CA SER A 348 15.35 0.20 11.49
C SER A 348 15.05 1.55 12.17
N LEU A 349 15.73 2.62 11.78
CA LEU A 349 15.51 3.96 12.36
C LEU A 349 14.24 4.64 11.85
N CYS A 350 13.73 4.21 10.69
CA CYS A 350 12.40 4.54 10.17
C CYS A 350 11.52 3.27 10.22
N HIS A 351 12.03 2.15 9.74
CA HIS A 351 11.36 0.87 9.77
C HIS A 351 11.53 0.18 11.12
N SER A 352 10.97 0.78 12.19
CA SER A 352 11.03 0.27 13.57
C SER A 352 10.53 -1.17 13.64
N PRO A 353 11.35 -2.13 14.13
CA PRO A 353 11.04 -3.55 14.07
C PRO A 353 9.80 -3.95 14.84
N SER A 354 9.52 -3.30 15.98
CA SER A 354 8.41 -3.69 16.84
C SER A 354 7.77 -2.50 17.54
N LEU A 355 6.46 -2.61 17.76
CA LEU A 355 5.65 -1.72 18.57
C LEU A 355 4.74 -2.56 19.47
N THR A 356 4.12 -1.93 20.47
CA THR A 356 3.18 -2.59 21.38
C THR A 356 1.86 -1.82 21.37
N THR A 357 0.74 -2.55 21.24
CA THR A 357 -0.60 -1.98 21.36
C THR A 357 -0.93 -1.61 22.80
N ASP A 358 -1.82 -0.65 22.97
CA ASP A 358 -2.47 -0.39 24.24
C ASP A 358 -3.70 -1.29 24.44
N LYS A 359 -4.61 -0.88 25.33
CA LYS A 359 -5.85 -1.60 25.56
C LYS A 359 -6.75 -1.55 24.32
N SER A 360 -7.18 -2.70 23.87
CA SER A 360 -8.11 -2.89 22.75
C SER A 360 -9.45 -3.45 23.23
N HIS A 361 -10.50 -3.22 22.48
CA HIS A 361 -11.80 -3.87 22.68
C HIS A 361 -11.87 -5.28 22.05
N PHE A 362 -10.94 -5.59 21.15
CA PHE A 362 -10.89 -6.89 20.47
C PHE A 362 -10.06 -7.90 21.25
N THR A 363 -10.55 -9.14 21.25
CA THR A 363 -9.94 -10.24 22.02
C THR A 363 -8.52 -10.54 21.53
N GLY A 364 -7.57 -10.51 22.47
CA GLY A 364 -6.17 -10.81 22.19
C GLY A 364 -5.38 -9.69 21.49
N MET A 365 -5.96 -8.49 21.35
CA MET A 365 -5.29 -7.36 20.71
C MET A 365 -4.80 -6.28 21.71
N SER A 366 -4.95 -6.51 23.02
CA SER A 366 -4.47 -5.60 24.09
C SER A 366 -3.04 -5.94 24.52
N ASN A 367 -2.18 -4.94 24.63
CA ASN A 367 -0.79 -5.07 25.07
C ASN A 367 0.01 -6.12 24.27
N VAL A 368 -0.24 -6.18 22.96
CA VAL A 368 0.42 -7.12 22.05
C VAL A 368 1.60 -6.44 21.39
N THR A 369 2.78 -7.07 21.47
CA THR A 369 3.95 -6.67 20.70
C THR A 369 3.81 -7.25 19.29
N TYR A 370 3.95 -6.40 18.28
CA TYR A 370 3.82 -6.75 16.88
C TYR A 370 4.96 -6.14 16.04
N ASN A 371 5.22 -6.68 14.87
CA ASN A 371 6.39 -6.36 14.07
C ASN A 371 6.01 -5.68 12.74
N PRO A 372 5.67 -4.37 12.75
CA PRO A 372 5.27 -3.66 11.53
C PRO A 372 6.45 -3.30 10.65
N TYR A 373 7.64 -3.19 11.20
CA TYR A 373 8.79 -2.56 10.54
C TYR A 373 8.42 -1.16 10.00
N SER A 374 7.87 -0.33 10.90
CA SER A 374 7.47 1.05 10.63
C SER A 374 7.38 1.85 11.93
N ASP A 375 7.78 3.10 11.90
CA ASP A 375 7.55 4.08 12.97
C ASP A 375 6.26 4.89 12.78
N PHE A 376 5.60 4.73 11.63
CA PHE A 376 4.41 5.48 11.19
C PHE A 376 4.59 7.01 11.13
N ALA A 377 5.81 7.51 11.27
CA ALA A 377 6.14 8.91 11.00
C ALA A 377 6.20 9.18 9.49
N VAL A 378 6.08 10.43 9.10
CA VAL A 378 6.38 10.90 7.75
C VAL A 378 7.81 11.41 7.70
N HIS A 379 8.50 11.08 6.59
CA HIS A 379 9.89 11.44 6.35
C HIS A 379 10.03 12.11 4.99
N HIS A 380 10.92 13.08 4.91
CA HIS A 380 11.35 13.63 3.63
C HIS A 380 12.09 12.56 2.81
N MET A 381 11.54 12.21 1.67
CA MET A 381 12.12 11.22 0.75
C MET A 381 12.86 11.86 -0.43
N GLY A 382 12.90 13.20 -0.43
CA GLY A 382 13.55 13.99 -1.45
C GLY A 382 12.76 14.09 -2.75
N TRP A 383 13.21 14.98 -3.61
CA TRP A 383 12.49 15.39 -4.83
C TRP A 383 12.20 14.25 -5.81
N GLN A 384 13.05 13.23 -5.86
CA GLN A 384 12.87 12.09 -6.78
C GLN A 384 11.67 11.20 -6.45
N LEU A 385 11.26 11.15 -5.18
CA LEU A 385 10.08 10.43 -4.72
C LEU A 385 8.89 11.36 -4.43
N ALA A 386 9.05 12.68 -4.56
CA ALA A 386 7.99 13.64 -4.32
C ALA A 386 6.79 13.42 -5.24
N ASP A 387 5.58 13.40 -4.66
CA ASP A 387 4.32 13.41 -5.39
C ASP A 387 3.74 14.84 -5.55
N ARG A 388 4.41 15.83 -4.97
CA ARG A 388 4.03 17.25 -5.02
C ARG A 388 2.66 17.58 -4.40
N VAL A 389 2.10 16.66 -3.63
CA VAL A 389 0.81 16.82 -2.94
C VAL A 389 1.05 16.96 -1.44
N THR A 390 0.40 17.93 -0.82
CA THR A 390 0.39 18.11 0.64
C THR A 390 -0.91 17.59 1.23
N GLN A 391 -0.82 16.77 2.30
CA GLN A 391 -1.99 16.28 3.04
C GLN A 391 -1.77 16.46 4.55
N GLY A 392 -2.53 17.34 5.17
CA GLY A 392 -2.29 17.76 6.55
C GLY A 392 -0.93 18.41 6.70
N ALA A 393 -0.12 17.96 7.65
CA ALA A 393 1.24 18.43 7.86
C ALA A 393 2.28 17.76 6.94
N ALA A 394 1.91 16.67 6.24
CA ALA A 394 2.83 15.97 5.34
C ALA A 394 2.99 16.74 4.02
N GLY A 395 4.21 17.22 3.76
CA GLY A 395 4.58 18.02 2.60
C GLY A 395 4.72 17.20 1.30
N PRO A 396 5.14 17.87 0.20
CA PRO A 396 5.15 17.30 -1.15
C PRO A 396 6.02 16.07 -1.32
N ASP A 397 7.10 15.94 -0.57
CA ASP A 397 8.09 14.86 -0.62
C ASP A 397 8.10 14.00 0.66
N GLU A 398 7.14 14.24 1.57
CA GLU A 398 7.02 13.48 2.80
C GLU A 398 6.05 12.32 2.65
N PHE A 399 6.49 11.14 3.10
CA PHE A 399 5.68 9.91 3.09
C PHE A 399 5.80 9.18 4.43
N ARG A 400 4.67 8.57 4.83
CA ARG A 400 4.64 7.69 5.99
C ARG A 400 5.52 6.47 5.72
N THR A 401 6.34 6.10 6.70
CA THR A 401 7.06 4.81 6.65
C THR A 401 6.05 3.68 6.47
N ALA A 402 6.11 3.03 5.31
CA ALA A 402 5.23 1.90 5.01
C ALA A 402 5.61 0.69 5.85
N PRO A 403 4.65 -0.03 6.45
CA PRO A 403 4.94 -1.32 7.08
C PRO A 403 5.57 -2.29 6.09
N LEU A 404 6.58 -3.06 6.56
CA LEU A 404 7.26 -4.04 5.72
C LEU A 404 6.76 -5.47 5.92
N TRP A 405 5.84 -5.73 6.85
CA TRP A 405 5.18 -7.04 6.90
C TRP A 405 4.51 -7.34 5.56
N GLY A 406 4.68 -8.55 5.05
CA GLY A 406 4.20 -8.96 3.74
C GLY A 406 4.96 -8.35 2.54
N VAL A 407 6.02 -7.56 2.76
CA VAL A 407 6.83 -7.01 1.66
C VAL A 407 7.48 -8.12 0.82
N GLY A 408 7.72 -9.28 1.42
CA GLY A 408 8.27 -10.45 0.74
C GLY A 408 7.44 -10.98 -0.41
N GLN A 409 6.13 -10.75 -0.37
CA GLN A 409 5.19 -11.20 -1.40
C GLN A 409 4.68 -10.07 -2.29
N ARG A 410 5.07 -8.81 -2.02
CA ARG A 410 4.65 -7.65 -2.78
C ARG A 410 5.26 -7.64 -4.18
N LEU A 411 4.44 -7.24 -5.19
CA LEU A 411 4.85 -7.18 -6.59
C LEU A 411 5.38 -5.80 -6.99
N PHE A 412 4.76 -4.75 -6.48
CA PHE A 412 5.08 -3.36 -6.84
C PHE A 412 5.46 -2.58 -5.58
N PHE A 413 6.45 -1.72 -5.70
CA PHE A 413 7.05 -0.99 -4.58
C PHE A 413 6.96 0.52 -4.75
N LEU A 414 7.15 1.22 -3.63
CA LEU A 414 6.97 2.65 -3.44
C LEU A 414 5.49 3.05 -3.52
N HIS A 415 5.19 4.32 -3.25
CA HIS A 415 3.82 4.81 -3.19
C HIS A 415 3.09 4.75 -4.53
N ASP A 416 3.82 4.80 -5.64
CA ASP A 416 3.30 4.87 -7.01
C ASP A 416 3.51 3.60 -7.85
N GLY A 417 4.12 2.56 -7.26
CA GLY A 417 4.34 1.29 -7.94
C GLY A 417 5.33 1.35 -9.10
N ARG A 418 6.26 2.34 -9.09
CA ARG A 418 7.20 2.57 -10.20
C ARG A 418 8.21 1.46 -10.44
N THR A 419 8.37 0.54 -9.53
CA THR A 419 9.30 -0.60 -9.67
C THR A 419 8.72 -1.87 -9.07
N ALA A 420 9.08 -3.00 -9.70
CA ALA A 420 8.82 -4.35 -9.19
C ALA A 420 10.10 -5.01 -8.62
N ASP A 421 11.22 -4.29 -8.58
CA ASP A 421 12.51 -4.74 -8.08
C ASP A 421 12.78 -4.12 -6.71
N LEU A 422 12.93 -4.97 -5.69
CA LEU A 422 13.15 -4.54 -4.31
C LEU A 422 14.48 -3.79 -4.13
N LEU A 423 15.54 -4.19 -4.86
CA LEU A 423 16.82 -3.49 -4.79
C LEU A 423 16.72 -2.08 -5.38
N GLN A 424 15.97 -1.91 -6.47
CA GLN A 424 15.68 -0.59 -7.02
C GLN A 424 14.84 0.26 -6.05
N ALA A 425 13.86 -0.36 -5.38
CA ALA A 425 13.06 0.33 -4.37
C ALA A 425 13.94 0.84 -3.20
N ILE A 426 14.87 0.03 -2.70
CA ILE A 426 15.83 0.46 -1.67
C ILE A 426 16.68 1.63 -2.19
N ARG A 427 17.25 1.52 -3.38
CA ARG A 427 18.11 2.57 -3.96
C ARG A 427 17.36 3.88 -4.26
N ALA A 428 16.06 3.80 -4.53
CA ALA A 428 15.24 4.99 -4.75
C ALA A 428 15.14 5.90 -3.51
N HIS A 429 15.49 5.40 -2.33
CA HIS A 429 15.59 6.21 -1.11
C HIS A 429 16.79 7.16 -1.09
N ASP A 430 17.76 7.03 -2.05
CA ASP A 430 18.93 7.91 -2.18
C ASP A 430 18.60 9.21 -2.94
N GLY A 431 17.52 9.87 -2.55
CA GLY A 431 17.15 11.18 -3.11
C GLY A 431 18.01 12.32 -2.54
N ARG A 432 18.26 13.35 -3.35
CA ARG A 432 18.74 14.62 -2.80
C ARG A 432 17.71 15.12 -1.77
N GLU A 433 18.18 15.50 -0.59
CA GLU A 433 17.35 15.94 0.54
C GLU A 433 16.54 14.82 1.22
N SER A 434 16.71 13.54 0.80
CA SER A 434 16.11 12.41 1.49
C SER A 434 16.75 12.18 2.86
N GLU A 435 15.93 11.96 3.87
CA GLU A 435 16.38 11.57 5.23
C GLU A 435 17.03 10.18 5.24
N ALA A 436 16.73 9.32 4.26
CA ALA A 436 17.33 7.99 4.14
C ALA A 436 18.71 7.99 3.45
N ARG A 437 19.18 9.11 2.92
CA ARG A 437 20.38 9.18 2.08
C ARG A 437 21.62 8.60 2.74
N GLU A 438 21.86 8.92 4.00
CA GLU A 438 23.02 8.40 4.72
C GLU A 438 22.91 6.89 4.99
N VAL A 439 21.70 6.39 5.24
CA VAL A 439 21.42 4.96 5.36
C VAL A 439 21.72 4.24 4.04
N ILE A 440 21.30 4.80 2.92
CA ILE A 440 21.57 4.20 1.59
C ILE A 440 23.06 4.25 1.25
N ARG A 441 23.79 5.29 1.69
CA ARG A 441 25.25 5.31 1.57
C ARG A 441 25.89 4.14 2.32
N GLN A 442 25.43 3.83 3.53
CA GLN A 442 25.91 2.67 4.31
C GLN A 442 25.49 1.34 3.67
N PHE A 443 24.28 1.25 3.12
CA PHE A 443 23.81 0.09 2.36
C PHE A 443 24.71 -0.17 1.14
N ASN A 444 25.03 0.86 0.36
CA ASN A 444 25.86 0.75 -0.82
C ASN A 444 27.34 0.37 -0.50
N ALA A 445 27.77 0.53 0.75
CA ALA A 445 29.09 0.10 1.23
C ALA A 445 29.14 -1.39 1.62
N LEU A 446 28.00 -2.09 1.66
CA LEU A 446 27.92 -3.52 1.91
C LEU A 446 28.53 -4.31 0.76
N THR A 447 29.06 -5.50 1.06
CA THR A 447 29.47 -6.45 0.03
C THR A 447 28.25 -7.02 -0.73
N PRO A 448 28.42 -7.53 -1.96
CA PRO A 448 27.32 -8.16 -2.70
C PRO A 448 26.59 -9.26 -1.92
N ALA A 449 27.34 -10.10 -1.17
CA ALA A 449 26.74 -11.15 -0.34
C ALA A 449 25.89 -10.56 0.80
N GLN A 450 26.35 -9.50 1.45
CA GLN A 450 25.61 -8.82 2.50
C GLN A 450 24.33 -8.13 1.96
N ILE A 451 24.41 -7.53 0.78
CA ILE A 451 23.21 -6.98 0.12
C ILE A 451 22.21 -8.10 -0.17
N GLN A 452 22.68 -9.28 -0.64
CA GLN A 452 21.81 -10.43 -0.90
C GLN A 452 21.15 -10.93 0.40
N ASP A 453 21.89 -11.02 1.50
CA ASP A 453 21.34 -11.39 2.81
C ASP A 453 20.23 -10.43 3.24
N LEU A 454 20.43 -9.12 3.06
CA LEU A 454 19.44 -8.11 3.39
C LEU A 454 18.18 -8.23 2.49
N LEU A 455 18.33 -8.48 1.19
CA LEU A 455 17.21 -8.74 0.29
C LEU A 455 16.44 -10.01 0.69
N ASN A 456 17.16 -11.08 1.05
CA ASN A 456 16.55 -12.32 1.52
C ASN A 456 15.78 -12.13 2.84
N PHE A 457 16.28 -11.27 3.74
CA PHE A 457 15.54 -10.88 4.93
C PHE A 457 14.23 -10.16 4.57
N LEU A 458 14.28 -9.13 3.73
CA LEU A 458 13.07 -8.41 3.33
C LEU A 458 12.07 -9.31 2.60
N ARG A 459 12.56 -10.22 1.77
CA ARG A 459 11.70 -11.21 1.10
C ARG A 459 11.16 -12.29 2.04
N SER A 460 11.69 -12.41 3.24
CA SER A 460 11.15 -13.30 4.27
C SER A 460 10.02 -12.69 5.12
N LEU A 461 9.84 -11.37 5.09
CA LEU A 461 8.82 -10.65 5.86
C LEU A 461 7.39 -10.81 5.32
#